data_99f67731d34c4449d5c681ee3c288332
#
_entry.id   99f67731d34c4449d5c681ee3c288332
#
_cell.length_a   1.000
_cell.length_b   1.000
_cell.length_c   1.000
_cell.angle_alpha   90.00
_cell.angle_beta   90.00
_cell.angle_gamma   90.00
#
_symmetry.space_group_name_H-M   'P 1'
#
loop_
_entity.id
_entity.type
_entity.pdbx_description
1 polymer ?
#
loop_
_entity_poly.entity_id
_entity_poly.type
_entity_poly.pdbx_seq_one_letter_code
_entity_poly.pdbx_strand_id
1 'polypeptide(L)'
;MWIDPRRRRRLRLQRRLWPTLFEPSGILAQAQSAFNQDFVFVTLNYRLGAFGWLNSAKVLADGDANAALLDQRFVLQWDQDNIHLFGGSKDHVTIMGESGGRSSVLRHLIAAGAKCKSTKKLFQQAISQSPADIPVATSDPDELYGRFLSILKADNLDAAKSILRCHYYC
;
A
#
# COMPACT_ATOMS: atom_id res chain seq x y z
N MET A 1 9.75 -2.41 -2.52
CA MET A 1 10.25 -3.20 -1.38
C MET A 1 11.59 -3.81 -1.77
N TRP A 2 12.61 -3.64 -0.97
CA TRP A 2 14.00 -4.00 -1.29
C TRP A 2 14.48 -5.10 -0.36
N ILE A 3 15.16 -6.13 -0.90
CA ILE A 3 15.53 -7.34 -0.13
C ILE A 3 16.91 -7.86 -0.53
N ASP A 4 17.73 -8.25 0.46
CA ASP A 4 19.15 -8.59 0.46
C ASP A 4 19.66 -9.59 -0.61
N PRO A 5 20.91 -9.38 -1.11
CA PRO A 5 21.43 -9.87 -2.40
C PRO A 5 22.11 -11.22 -2.37
N ARG A 6 22.02 -12.05 -1.36
CA ARG A 6 22.88 -13.25 -1.29
C ARG A 6 22.37 -14.51 -2.02
N ARG A 7 21.25 -14.43 -2.77
CA ARG A 7 20.79 -15.58 -3.56
C ARG A 7 20.27 -15.18 -4.95
N ARG A 8 20.93 -15.68 -5.96
CA ARG A 8 20.62 -15.53 -7.39
C ARG A 8 19.35 -16.28 -7.75
N ARG A 9 18.22 -15.60 -7.87
CA ARG A 9 17.10 -16.01 -8.74
C ARG A 9 16.24 -14.78 -9.08
N ARG A 10 16.09 -14.52 -10.38
CA ARG A 10 15.19 -13.50 -10.92
C ARG A 10 13.77 -14.04 -10.90
N LEU A 11 12.87 -13.43 -10.19
CA LEU A 11 11.44 -13.65 -10.35
C LEU A 11 10.78 -12.35 -10.80
N ARG A 12 10.17 -12.42 -11.96
CA ARG A 12 9.40 -11.34 -12.56
C ARG A 12 7.92 -11.59 -12.30
N LEU A 13 7.36 -11.00 -11.24
CA LEU A 13 5.92 -10.97 -11.01
C LEU A 13 5.35 -9.68 -11.58
N GLN A 14 4.89 -9.75 -12.83
CA GLN A 14 4.27 -8.61 -13.51
C GLN A 14 2.78 -8.91 -13.70
N ARG A 15 1.88 -8.18 -13.05
CA ARG A 15 0.47 -8.08 -13.43
C ARG A 15 0.17 -6.71 -14.03
N ARG A 16 -0.42 -6.76 -15.22
CA ARG A 16 -0.75 -5.65 -16.11
C ARG A 16 -1.83 -4.74 -15.52
N LEU A 17 -1.48 -3.60 -14.93
CA LEU A 17 -2.37 -2.44 -14.93
C LEU A 17 -1.63 -1.08 -15.00
N TRP A 18 -0.30 -1.04 -14.71
CA TRP A 18 0.52 0.19 -14.86
C TRP A 18 1.94 -0.17 -15.33
N PRO A 19 2.11 -0.61 -16.60
CA PRO A 19 3.40 -1.17 -17.04
C PRO A 19 4.53 -0.16 -17.20
N THR A 20 4.26 1.13 -17.21
CA THR A 20 5.26 2.15 -17.61
C THR A 20 5.76 3.06 -16.48
N LEU A 21 5.01 3.22 -15.40
CA LEU A 21 5.36 4.17 -14.33
C LEU A 21 6.23 3.57 -13.22
N PHE A 22 6.18 2.24 -13.02
CA PHE A 22 6.88 1.54 -11.94
C PHE A 22 7.68 0.34 -12.45
N GLU A 23 8.36 0.54 -13.58
CA GLU A 23 9.23 -0.49 -14.15
C GLU A 23 10.55 -0.54 -13.36
N PRO A 24 10.85 -1.65 -12.67
CA PRO A 24 12.03 -1.76 -11.80
C PRO A 24 13.32 -2.07 -12.54
N SER A 25 13.28 -2.25 -13.85
CA SER A 25 14.44 -2.71 -14.64
C SER A 25 15.65 -1.79 -14.50
N GLY A 26 15.44 -0.47 -14.44
CA GLY A 26 16.50 0.51 -14.26
C GLY A 26 17.22 0.33 -12.90
N ILE A 27 16.47 0.20 -11.83
CA ILE A 27 17.04 0.00 -10.47
C ILE A 27 17.73 -1.36 -10.38
N LEU A 28 17.13 -2.41 -10.94
CA LEU A 28 17.71 -3.76 -10.96
C LEU A 28 19.02 -3.79 -11.76
N ALA A 29 19.05 -3.16 -12.94
CA ALA A 29 20.25 -3.07 -13.77
C ALA A 29 21.36 -2.28 -13.07
N GLN A 30 21.01 -1.17 -12.41
CA GLN A 30 21.98 -0.34 -11.68
C GLN A 30 22.55 -1.09 -10.47
N ALA A 31 21.72 -1.80 -9.70
CA ALA A 31 22.18 -2.60 -8.57
C ALA A 31 23.16 -3.68 -9.02
N GLN A 32 22.85 -4.38 -10.12
CA GLN A 32 23.74 -5.40 -10.67
C GLN A 32 25.04 -4.81 -11.21
N SER A 33 24.98 -3.73 -12.00
CA SER A 33 26.15 -3.18 -12.68
C SER A 33 27.11 -2.43 -11.73
N ALA A 34 26.58 -1.65 -10.79
CA ALA A 34 27.38 -0.80 -9.92
C ALA A 34 27.81 -1.50 -8.61
N PHE A 35 27.01 -2.44 -8.13
CA PHE A 35 27.21 -3.04 -6.79
C PHE A 35 27.29 -4.57 -6.82
N ASN A 36 27.12 -5.19 -7.99
CA ASN A 36 27.03 -6.64 -8.15
C ASN A 36 26.01 -7.27 -7.15
N GLN A 37 24.89 -6.60 -6.98
CA GLN A 37 23.85 -6.98 -6.04
C GLN A 37 22.54 -7.24 -6.77
N ASP A 38 21.86 -8.29 -6.34
CA ASP A 38 20.50 -8.61 -6.75
C ASP A 38 19.52 -8.33 -5.61
N PHE A 39 18.29 -7.99 -5.95
CA PHE A 39 17.21 -7.87 -4.98
C PHE A 39 15.87 -8.31 -5.57
N VAL A 40 14.94 -8.67 -4.71
CA VAL A 40 13.57 -8.99 -5.09
C VAL A 40 12.75 -7.71 -5.06
N PHE A 41 12.14 -7.35 -6.19
CA PHE A 41 11.24 -6.22 -6.28
C PHE A 41 9.79 -6.72 -6.27
N VAL A 42 9.01 -6.27 -5.30
CA VAL A 42 7.60 -6.62 -5.15
C VAL A 42 6.74 -5.39 -5.35
N THR A 43 5.75 -5.51 -6.22
CA THR A 43 4.68 -4.51 -6.38
C THR A 43 3.38 -5.08 -5.85
N LEU A 44 2.56 -4.22 -5.29
CA LEU A 44 1.28 -4.61 -4.75
C LEU A 44 0.16 -3.73 -5.30
N ASN A 45 -1.02 -4.32 -5.44
CA ASN A 45 -2.26 -3.60 -5.64
C ASN A 45 -3.02 -3.59 -4.32
N TYR A 46 -3.58 -2.44 -3.96
CA TYR A 46 -4.40 -2.24 -2.79
C TYR A 46 -5.67 -1.47 -3.19
N ARG A 47 -6.69 -1.52 -2.37
CA ARG A 47 -7.95 -0.83 -2.64
C ARG A 47 -7.76 0.67 -2.75
N LEU A 48 -8.28 1.26 -3.81
CA LEU A 48 -8.19 2.69 -4.11
C LEU A 48 -9.53 3.39 -3.91
N GLY A 49 -9.51 4.73 -3.93
CA GLY A 49 -10.71 5.56 -3.81
C GLY A 49 -11.53 5.26 -2.57
N ALA A 50 -12.84 5.28 -2.68
CA ALA A 50 -13.75 5.01 -1.58
C ALA A 50 -13.61 3.60 -1.00
N PHE A 51 -13.25 2.61 -1.80
CA PHE A 51 -13.03 1.25 -1.31
C PHE A 51 -11.85 1.12 -0.34
N GLY A 52 -10.85 1.98 -0.48
CA GLY A 52 -9.65 1.94 0.34
C GLY A 52 -9.56 3.03 1.42
N TRP A 53 -10.21 4.18 1.19
CA TRP A 53 -9.95 5.38 1.97
C TRP A 53 -11.19 6.02 2.60
N LEU A 54 -12.39 5.48 2.33
CA LEU A 54 -13.61 6.00 2.96
C LEU A 54 -13.53 5.77 4.47
N ASN A 55 -13.82 6.83 5.21
CA ASN A 55 -13.82 6.81 6.67
C ASN A 55 -15.04 7.57 7.19
N SER A 56 -15.69 7.02 8.20
CA SER A 56 -16.75 7.65 8.99
C SER A 56 -17.10 6.75 10.17
N ALA A 57 -17.89 7.23 11.11
CA ALA A 57 -18.44 6.40 12.18
C ALA A 57 -19.27 5.22 11.62
N LYS A 58 -20.00 5.46 10.51
CA LYS A 58 -20.79 4.39 9.84
C LYS A 58 -19.92 3.34 9.17
N VAL A 59 -18.82 3.75 8.53
CA VAL A 59 -17.86 2.82 7.92
C VAL A 59 -17.18 1.96 9.00
N LEU A 60 -16.81 2.57 10.11
CA LEU A 60 -16.21 1.87 11.26
C LEU A 60 -17.18 0.87 11.93
N ALA A 61 -18.47 1.17 11.93
CA ALA A 61 -19.49 0.26 12.45
C ALA A 61 -19.75 -0.94 11.51
N ASP A 62 -19.44 -0.82 10.22
CA ASP A 62 -19.62 -1.87 9.21
C ASP A 62 -18.33 -2.69 8.99
N GLY A 63 -17.16 -2.16 9.39
CA GLY A 63 -15.88 -2.80 9.18
C GLY A 63 -14.71 -1.89 9.57
N ASP A 64 -13.66 -1.89 8.75
CA ASP A 64 -12.44 -1.15 9.02
C ASP A 64 -12.30 0.10 8.12
N ALA A 65 -11.95 1.22 8.73
CA ALA A 65 -11.46 2.39 8.01
C ALA A 65 -10.01 2.17 7.53
N ASN A 66 -9.57 2.98 6.56
CA ASN A 66 -8.23 2.90 5.99
C ASN A 66 -7.86 1.50 5.43
N ALA A 67 -8.82 0.86 4.81
CA ALA A 67 -8.68 -0.47 4.24
C ALA A 67 -7.48 -0.60 3.28
N ALA A 68 -7.12 0.48 2.57
CA ALA A 68 -5.93 0.53 1.73
C ALA A 68 -4.61 0.32 2.51
N LEU A 69 -4.50 0.89 3.70
CA LEU A 69 -3.33 0.68 4.57
C LEU A 69 -3.31 -0.72 5.16
N LEU A 70 -4.47 -1.28 5.45
CA LEU A 70 -4.58 -2.67 5.91
C LEU A 70 -4.18 -3.65 4.82
N ASP A 71 -4.59 -3.42 3.56
CA ASP A 71 -4.16 -4.22 2.41
C ASP A 71 -2.64 -4.19 2.24
N GLN A 72 -2.03 -3.00 2.31
CA GLN A 72 -0.58 -2.84 2.23
C GLN A 72 0.13 -3.57 3.39
N ARG A 73 -0.39 -3.44 4.60
CA ARG A 73 0.13 -4.13 5.78
C ARG A 73 0.02 -5.65 5.65
N PHE A 74 -1.06 -6.15 5.07
CA PHE A 74 -1.25 -7.57 4.81
C PHE A 74 -0.19 -8.10 3.85
N VAL A 75 0.13 -7.35 2.78
CA VAL A 75 1.21 -7.73 1.86
C VAL A 75 2.56 -7.74 2.57
N LEU A 76 2.87 -6.72 3.38
CA LEU A 76 4.11 -6.69 4.17
C LEU A 76 4.22 -7.89 5.14
N GLN A 77 3.11 -8.33 5.71
CA GLN A 77 3.08 -9.54 6.53
C GLN A 77 3.33 -10.78 5.67
N TRP A 78 2.70 -10.87 4.51
CA TRP A 78 2.93 -11.95 3.56
C TRP A 78 4.40 -12.05 3.14
N ASP A 79 5.05 -10.91 2.91
CA ASP A 79 6.48 -10.86 2.62
C ASP A 79 7.34 -11.41 3.75
N GLN A 80 7.05 -11.03 4.99
CA GLN A 80 7.72 -11.57 6.16
C GLN A 80 7.64 -13.10 6.23
N ASP A 81 6.51 -13.65 5.80
CA ASP A 81 6.24 -15.08 5.92
C ASP A 81 6.74 -15.87 4.69
N ASN A 82 6.81 -15.24 3.50
CA ASN A 82 7.01 -15.98 2.24
C ASN A 82 8.20 -15.52 1.39
N ILE A 83 8.79 -14.35 1.62
CA ILE A 83 9.78 -13.78 0.71
C ILE A 83 11.04 -14.64 0.57
N HIS A 84 11.36 -15.47 1.56
CA HIS A 84 12.46 -16.42 1.52
C HIS A 84 12.32 -17.45 0.38
N LEU A 85 11.08 -17.78 -0.03
CA LEU A 85 10.80 -18.68 -1.15
C LEU A 85 11.27 -18.09 -2.49
N PHE A 86 11.41 -16.77 -2.57
CA PHE A 86 11.86 -16.03 -3.74
C PHE A 86 13.33 -15.60 -3.64
N GLY A 87 14.04 -16.07 -2.62
CA GLY A 87 15.44 -15.72 -2.38
C GLY A 87 15.65 -14.39 -1.66
N GLY A 88 14.56 -13.77 -1.17
CA GLY A 88 14.61 -12.55 -0.39
C GLY A 88 14.87 -12.80 1.10
N SER A 89 15.15 -11.71 1.84
CA SER A 89 15.35 -11.70 3.29
C SER A 89 14.28 -10.86 3.97
N LYS A 90 13.55 -11.46 4.92
CA LYS A 90 12.59 -10.76 5.76
C LYS A 90 13.22 -9.70 6.68
N ASP A 91 14.53 -9.81 6.93
CA ASP A 91 15.26 -8.93 7.82
C ASP A 91 15.83 -7.69 7.10
N HIS A 92 15.65 -7.62 5.76
CA HIS A 92 16.11 -6.53 4.91
C HIS A 92 15.00 -6.04 3.96
N VAL A 93 13.86 -5.66 4.51
CA VAL A 93 12.71 -5.16 3.75
C VAL A 93 12.73 -3.64 3.73
N THR A 94 12.74 -3.06 2.52
CA THR A 94 12.62 -1.62 2.29
C THR A 94 11.26 -1.34 1.63
N ILE A 95 10.44 -0.51 2.24
CA ILE A 95 9.22 0.01 1.62
C ILE A 95 9.54 1.28 0.85
N MET A 96 8.96 1.43 -0.34
CA MET A 96 9.15 2.61 -1.18
C MET A 96 7.82 3.09 -1.74
N GLY A 97 7.61 4.40 -1.76
CA GLY A 97 6.41 5.00 -2.33
C GLY A 97 6.67 6.40 -2.88
N GLU A 98 5.99 6.70 -3.98
CA GLU A 98 5.98 8.00 -4.65
C GLU A 98 4.57 8.57 -4.61
N SER A 99 4.41 9.90 -4.59
CA SER A 99 3.12 10.61 -4.58
C SER A 99 2.18 10.11 -3.48
N GLY A 100 1.01 9.54 -3.81
CA GLY A 100 0.10 8.90 -2.84
C GLY A 100 0.77 7.75 -2.07
N GLY A 101 1.65 7.00 -2.70
CA GLY A 101 2.41 5.91 -2.06
C GLY A 101 3.37 6.41 -0.99
N ARG A 102 3.98 7.60 -1.15
CA ARG A 102 4.80 8.22 -0.10
C ARG A 102 4.02 8.45 1.19
N SER A 103 2.78 8.94 1.05
CA SER A 103 1.91 9.17 2.21
C SER A 103 1.59 7.86 2.95
N SER A 104 1.43 6.76 2.20
CA SER A 104 1.29 5.44 2.79
C SER A 104 2.56 5.02 3.54
N VAL A 105 3.75 5.23 2.95
CA VAL A 105 5.04 4.96 3.60
C VAL A 105 5.16 5.72 4.92
N LEU A 106 4.86 7.03 4.92
CA LEU A 106 4.89 7.84 6.15
C LEU A 106 3.90 7.33 7.20
N ARG A 107 2.69 6.95 6.81
CA ARG A 107 1.70 6.36 7.74
C ARG A 107 2.16 5.03 8.33
N HIS A 108 2.81 4.20 7.54
CA HIS A 108 3.40 2.95 8.04
C HIS A 108 4.55 3.20 9.01
N LEU A 109 5.38 4.24 8.78
CA LEU A 109 6.43 4.65 9.72
C LEU A 109 5.85 5.14 11.05
N ILE A 110 4.81 5.98 11.00
CA ILE A 110 4.11 6.47 12.19
C ILE A 110 3.48 5.29 12.95
N ALA A 111 2.80 4.39 12.26
CA ALA A 111 2.19 3.21 12.86
C ALA A 111 3.22 2.26 13.47
N ALA A 112 4.40 2.13 12.86
CA ALA A 112 5.50 1.31 13.40
C ALA A 112 6.17 1.97 14.61
N GLY A 113 6.24 3.31 14.64
CA GLY A 113 6.78 4.09 15.76
C GLY A 113 5.81 4.25 16.94
N ALA A 114 4.50 4.14 16.71
CA ALA A 114 3.53 4.11 17.78
C ALA A 114 3.80 2.88 18.65
N LYS A 115 3.84 3.08 19.99
CA LYS A 115 4.11 2.03 20.99
C LYS A 115 3.01 0.94 21.03
N CYS A 116 2.71 0.38 19.90
CA CYS A 116 1.84 -0.77 19.80
C CYS A 116 2.67 -2.02 20.16
N LYS A 117 2.54 -2.49 21.39
CA LYS A 117 3.31 -3.62 21.96
C LYS A 117 3.19 -4.94 21.19
N SER A 118 2.42 -4.98 20.11
CA SER A 118 2.08 -6.19 19.37
C SER A 118 2.50 -6.17 17.89
N THR A 119 3.20 -5.15 17.39
CA THR A 119 3.52 -5.10 15.96
C THR A 119 4.89 -5.69 15.68
N LYS A 120 4.89 -6.91 15.14
CA LYS A 120 6.04 -7.48 14.46
C LYS A 120 6.58 -6.44 13.46
N LYS A 121 7.88 -6.21 13.48
CA LYS A 121 8.55 -5.30 12.55
C LYS A 121 8.43 -5.85 11.13
N LEU A 122 7.69 -5.17 10.26
CA LEU A 122 7.38 -5.64 8.91
C LEU A 122 8.38 -5.15 7.85
N PHE A 123 9.12 -4.09 8.15
CA PHE A 123 10.16 -3.53 7.29
C PHE A 123 11.24 -2.86 8.14
N GLN A 124 12.43 -2.67 7.57
CA GLN A 124 13.58 -2.09 8.25
C GLN A 124 13.94 -0.72 7.71
N GLN A 125 13.60 -0.45 6.45
CA GLN A 125 13.93 0.79 5.75
C GLN A 125 12.73 1.33 5.00
N ALA A 126 12.73 2.64 4.76
CA ALA A 126 11.65 3.31 4.05
C ALA A 126 12.20 4.42 3.15
N ILE A 127 11.68 4.50 1.94
CA ILE A 127 11.98 5.54 0.96
C ILE A 127 10.68 6.23 0.58
N SER A 128 10.57 7.50 0.95
CA SER A 128 9.41 8.35 0.61
C SER A 128 9.85 9.37 -0.43
N GLN A 129 9.39 9.20 -1.67
CA GLN A 129 9.76 10.08 -2.77
C GLN A 129 8.78 11.23 -2.89
N SER A 130 9.30 12.43 -3.15
CA SER A 130 8.53 13.69 -3.21
C SER A 130 7.72 13.92 -1.92
N PRO A 131 8.37 14.00 -0.75
CA PRO A 131 7.67 14.12 0.52
C PRO A 131 6.98 15.49 0.62
N ALA A 132 5.69 15.51 0.43
CA ALA A 132 4.83 16.61 0.83
C ALA A 132 3.72 16.00 1.69
N ASP A 133 3.62 16.39 2.93
CA ASP A 133 2.44 16.11 3.71
C ASP A 133 1.42 17.18 3.31
N ILE A 134 0.38 16.75 2.63
CA ILE A 134 -0.79 17.59 2.40
C ILE A 134 -1.75 17.20 3.50
N PRO A 135 -1.86 18.00 4.57
CA PRO A 135 -2.89 17.74 5.55
C PRO A 135 -4.21 17.81 4.80
N VAL A 136 -4.95 16.72 4.83
CA VAL A 136 -6.36 16.79 4.42
C VAL A 136 -6.97 17.79 5.36
N ALA A 137 -7.36 18.96 4.80
CA ALA A 137 -8.07 19.96 5.56
C ALA A 137 -9.16 19.25 6.36
N THR A 138 -9.30 19.62 7.59
CA THR A 138 -10.09 19.06 8.67
C THR A 138 -11.60 18.96 8.37
N SER A 139 -11.95 18.36 7.23
CA SER A 139 -13.33 17.97 7.00
C SER A 139 -13.60 16.76 7.91
N ASP A 140 -14.63 16.90 8.72
CA ASP A 140 -15.19 15.81 9.50
C ASP A 140 -15.35 14.57 8.58
N PRO A 141 -14.83 13.41 8.93
CA PRO A 141 -15.01 12.19 8.16
C PRO A 141 -16.48 11.88 7.85
N ASP A 142 -17.39 12.21 8.76
CA ASP A 142 -18.83 12.01 8.57
C ASP A 142 -19.44 13.02 7.56
N GLU A 143 -18.91 14.25 7.49
CA GLU A 143 -19.27 15.20 6.43
C GLU A 143 -18.82 14.69 5.04
N LEU A 144 -17.58 14.22 4.94
CA LEU A 144 -17.06 13.64 3.69
C LEU A 144 -17.88 12.40 3.26
N TYR A 145 -18.27 11.58 4.21
CA TYR A 145 -19.13 10.44 3.97
C TYR A 145 -20.53 10.88 3.46
N GLY A 146 -21.12 11.89 4.08
CA GLY A 146 -22.40 12.46 3.61
C GLY A 146 -22.31 13.00 2.18
N ARG A 147 -21.24 13.72 1.83
CA ARG A 147 -20.97 14.19 0.47
C ARG A 147 -20.81 13.03 -0.52
N PHE A 148 -20.09 11.99 -0.12
CA PHE A 148 -19.91 10.77 -0.93
C PHE A 148 -21.25 10.10 -1.23
N LEU A 149 -22.15 9.92 -0.25
CA LEU A 149 -23.49 9.39 -0.47
C LEU A 149 -24.32 10.28 -1.39
N SER A 150 -24.25 11.59 -1.20
CA SER A 150 -24.96 12.56 -2.06
C SER A 150 -24.54 12.47 -3.53
N ILE A 151 -23.22 12.35 -3.80
CA ILE A 151 -22.70 12.19 -5.16
C ILE A 151 -23.23 10.89 -5.81
N LEU A 152 -23.28 9.81 -5.04
CA LEU A 152 -23.80 8.52 -5.52
C LEU A 152 -25.34 8.48 -5.57
N LYS A 153 -26.04 9.47 -5.01
CA LYS A 153 -27.50 9.44 -4.78
C LYS A 153 -27.92 8.19 -4.00
N ALA A 154 -27.14 7.83 -2.98
CA ALA A 154 -27.35 6.68 -2.14
C ALA A 154 -27.83 7.11 -0.75
N ASP A 155 -28.82 6.42 -0.20
CA ASP A 155 -29.40 6.74 1.11
C ASP A 155 -28.54 6.24 2.27
N ASN A 156 -27.72 5.21 2.02
CA ASN A 156 -26.88 4.58 3.04
C ASN A 156 -25.67 3.86 2.41
N LEU A 157 -24.82 3.30 3.28
CA LEU A 157 -23.60 2.62 2.87
C LEU A 157 -23.87 1.37 2.00
N ASP A 158 -24.92 0.61 2.27
CA ASP A 158 -25.21 -0.60 1.50
C ASP A 158 -25.71 -0.27 0.10
N ALA A 159 -26.52 0.77 -0.04
CA ALA A 159 -26.92 1.31 -1.35
C ALA A 159 -25.69 1.80 -2.13
N ALA A 160 -24.76 2.52 -1.48
CA ALA A 160 -23.51 2.97 -2.08
C ALA A 160 -22.63 1.80 -2.53
N LYS A 161 -22.49 0.77 -1.72
CA LYS A 161 -21.75 -0.46 -2.06
C LYS A 161 -22.36 -1.16 -3.28
N SER A 162 -23.68 -1.22 -3.35
CA SER A 162 -24.41 -1.82 -4.48
C SER A 162 -24.14 -1.07 -5.78
N ILE A 163 -24.25 0.27 -5.76
CA ILE A 163 -23.97 1.12 -6.91
C ILE A 163 -22.54 0.95 -7.39
N LEU A 164 -21.58 1.00 -6.49
CA LEU A 164 -20.15 0.87 -6.83
C LEU A 164 -19.82 -0.51 -7.40
N ARG A 165 -20.40 -1.58 -6.86
CA ARG A 165 -20.20 -2.94 -7.39
C ARG A 165 -20.76 -3.07 -8.80
N CYS A 166 -21.93 -2.51 -9.08
CA CYS A 166 -22.55 -2.56 -10.40
C CYS A 166 -21.67 -1.90 -11.48
N HIS A 167 -21.05 -0.75 -11.16
CA HIS A 167 -20.16 -0.04 -12.10
C HIS A 167 -18.78 -0.72 -12.30
N TYR A 168 -18.39 -1.65 -11.44
CA TYR A 168 -17.09 -2.31 -11.55
C TYR A 168 -17.14 -3.63 -12.34
N TYR A 169 -18.34 -4.20 -12.52
CA TYR A 169 -18.55 -5.48 -13.22
C TYR A 169 -19.34 -5.34 -14.54
N CYS A 170 -19.76 -4.14 -14.89
CA CYS A 170 -20.32 -3.79 -16.20
C CYS A 170 -19.29 -3.05 -17.05
#